data_20ded54ee07f54e5c0858924f7d48003
#
_entry.id   20ded54ee07f54e5c0858924f7d48003
#
_cell.length_a   1.000
_cell.length_b   1.000
_cell.length_c   1.000
_cell.angle_alpha   90.00
_cell.angle_beta   90.00
_cell.angle_gamma   90.00
#
_symmetry.space_group_name_H-M   'P 1'
#
loop_
_entity.id
_entity.type
_entity.pdbx_description
1 polymer ?
#
loop_
_entity_poly.entity_id
_entity_poly.type
_entity_poly.pdbx_seq_one_letter_code
_entity_poly.pdbx_strand_id
1 'polypeptide(L)'
;MNFSVNSPILFVLAGVIILAVLLQSVFFLVRAVRRSKEIGMDQQKLRKTMVTAGVFTIAPAVAIVISVITLSKDLGLPLPWLRLSVVGSLSYETIAATNAESAMGLTFGQVSALTASQYVTIAWVMTISIMLGIWLVPLIGKKLQGGMTKIENRDKRWGDILSSALFIGMIAAFLGYVFCDFGTIFHGDPSGLIPVCVMVVSAVIMAMCGLIMKKTGWHWVGDYALPMSLILGMASAIPI
;
A
#
# COMPACT_ATOMS: atom_id res chain seq x y z
N MET A 1 4.17 -35.46 10.30
CA MET A 1 3.80 -34.12 10.83
C MET A 1 2.71 -33.56 9.95
N ASN A 2 1.53 -33.32 10.47
CA ASN A 2 0.46 -32.72 9.69
C ASN A 2 0.81 -31.23 9.49
N PHE A 3 0.93 -30.79 8.25
CA PHE A 3 1.18 -29.39 7.93
C PHE A 3 -0.02 -28.54 8.37
N SER A 4 0.26 -27.44 9.07
CA SER A 4 -0.74 -26.42 9.39
C SER A 4 -0.20 -25.06 8.97
N VAL A 5 -1.00 -24.31 8.22
CA VAL A 5 -0.67 -22.91 7.81
C VAL A 5 -0.45 -21.96 9.00
N ASN A 6 -0.95 -22.34 10.18
CA ASN A 6 -0.78 -21.62 11.45
C ASN A 6 0.22 -22.30 12.38
N SER A 7 1.24 -22.98 11.86
CA SER A 7 2.25 -23.65 12.70
C SER A 7 3.07 -22.63 13.52
N PRO A 8 3.45 -22.95 14.78
CA PRO A 8 4.24 -22.05 15.65
C PRO A 8 5.58 -21.62 15.01
N ILE A 9 6.18 -22.48 14.21
CA ILE A 9 7.44 -22.19 13.51
C ILE A 9 7.29 -21.01 12.55
N LEU A 10 6.18 -20.94 11.82
CA LEU A 10 5.92 -19.83 10.89
C LEU A 10 5.72 -18.50 11.64
N PHE A 11 5.09 -18.52 12.81
CA PHE A 11 4.96 -17.33 13.66
C PHE A 11 6.32 -16.86 14.20
N VAL A 12 7.20 -17.77 14.62
CA VAL A 12 8.54 -17.42 15.07
C VAL A 12 9.35 -16.81 13.95
N LEU A 13 9.34 -17.39 12.75
CA LEU A 13 10.05 -16.86 11.59
C LEU A 13 9.52 -15.48 11.19
N ALA A 14 8.22 -15.31 11.13
CA ALA A 14 7.60 -14.01 10.85
C ALA A 14 7.97 -12.98 11.92
N GLY A 15 7.89 -13.36 13.19
CA GLY A 15 8.23 -12.49 14.31
C GLY A 15 9.68 -12.02 14.32
N VAL A 16 10.62 -12.89 13.99
CA VAL A 16 12.07 -12.53 13.88
C VAL A 16 12.29 -11.49 12.79
N ILE A 17 11.69 -11.66 11.63
CA ILE A 17 11.85 -10.71 10.51
C ILE A 17 11.19 -9.37 10.83
N ILE A 18 9.98 -9.39 11.39
CA ILE A 18 9.28 -8.16 11.80
C ILE A 18 10.08 -7.42 12.88
N LEU A 19 10.63 -8.14 13.85
CA LEU A 19 11.47 -7.55 14.89
C LEU A 19 12.73 -6.90 14.29
N ALA A 20 13.39 -7.55 13.33
CA ALA A 20 14.56 -6.99 12.66
C ALA A 20 14.21 -5.67 11.92
N VAL A 21 13.06 -5.62 11.24
CA VAL A 21 12.59 -4.40 10.54
C VAL A 21 12.23 -3.29 11.53
N LEU A 22 11.61 -3.63 12.67
CA LEU A 22 11.32 -2.66 13.73
C LEU A 22 12.61 -2.07 14.32
N LEU A 23 13.60 -2.91 14.64
CA LEU A 23 14.90 -2.46 15.13
C LEU A 23 15.61 -1.56 14.12
N GLN A 24 15.58 -1.92 12.84
CA GLN A 24 16.10 -1.08 11.75
C GLN A 24 15.38 0.26 11.68
N SER A 25 14.06 0.29 11.79
CA SER A 25 13.26 1.52 11.76
C SER A 25 13.60 2.46 12.93
N VAL A 26 13.72 1.90 14.13
CA VAL A 26 14.14 2.64 15.34
C VAL A 26 15.55 3.19 15.17
N PHE A 27 16.49 2.38 14.67
CA PHE A 27 17.86 2.80 14.40
C PHE A 27 17.92 4.01 13.46
N PHE A 28 17.20 3.97 12.34
CA PHE A 28 17.17 5.08 11.40
C PHE A 28 16.47 6.32 11.97
N LEU A 29 15.41 6.15 12.74
CA LEU A 29 14.72 7.25 13.40
C LEU A 29 15.67 7.98 14.38
N VAL A 30 16.35 7.24 15.25
CA VAL A 30 17.32 7.80 16.20
C VAL A 30 18.44 8.53 15.46
N ARG A 31 18.98 7.92 14.40
CA ARG A 31 20.03 8.53 13.59
C ARG A 31 19.56 9.80 12.89
N ALA A 32 18.34 9.82 12.35
CA ALA A 32 17.76 11.01 11.70
C ALA A 32 17.56 12.16 12.69
N VAL A 33 17.00 11.86 13.88
CA VAL A 33 16.82 12.85 14.95
C VAL A 33 18.15 13.39 15.44
N ARG A 34 19.17 12.54 15.58
CA ARG A 34 20.52 12.98 15.97
C ARG A 34 21.11 13.91 14.91
N ARG A 35 21.02 13.51 13.63
CA ARG A 35 21.54 14.31 12.52
C ARG A 35 20.82 15.64 12.39
N SER A 36 19.51 15.72 12.63
CA SER A 36 18.77 16.99 12.60
C SER A 36 19.26 17.99 13.63
N LYS A 37 19.69 17.52 14.81
CA LYS A 37 20.31 18.37 15.84
C LYS A 37 21.69 18.86 15.42
N GLU A 38 22.51 18.03 14.80
CA GLU A 38 23.85 18.38 14.33
C GLU A 38 23.83 19.49 13.26
N ILE A 39 22.85 19.46 12.35
CA ILE A 39 22.69 20.46 11.28
C ILE A 39 21.92 21.70 11.74
N GLY A 40 21.59 21.83 13.03
CA GLY A 40 20.91 23.00 13.58
C GLY A 40 19.44 23.15 13.15
N MET A 41 18.75 22.05 12.80
CA MET A 41 17.33 22.10 12.42
C MET A 41 16.47 22.54 13.60
N ASP A 42 15.46 23.38 13.32
CA ASP A 42 14.49 23.82 14.31
C ASP A 42 13.74 22.63 14.93
N GLN A 43 13.93 22.45 16.24
CA GLN A 43 13.35 21.33 16.99
C GLN A 43 11.82 21.38 17.01
N GLN A 44 11.21 22.56 16.91
CA GLN A 44 9.76 22.70 16.86
C GLN A 44 9.21 22.18 15.53
N LYS A 45 9.88 22.47 14.42
CA LYS A 45 9.55 21.91 13.10
C LYS A 45 9.73 20.40 13.07
N LEU A 46 10.83 19.89 13.63
CA LEU A 46 11.09 18.46 13.72
C LEU A 46 9.96 17.75 14.49
N ARG A 47 9.58 18.25 15.66
CA ARG A 47 8.49 17.69 16.47
C ARG A 47 7.16 17.73 15.71
N LYS A 48 6.84 18.85 15.06
CA LYS A 48 5.62 18.96 14.25
C LYS A 48 5.60 17.89 13.14
N THR A 49 6.72 17.73 12.43
CA THR A 49 6.85 16.72 11.37
C THR A 49 6.67 15.30 11.92
N MET A 50 7.27 14.97 13.06
CA MET A 50 7.13 13.65 13.68
C MET A 50 5.68 13.37 14.10
N VAL A 51 5.01 14.33 14.72
CA VAL A 51 3.59 14.19 15.11
C VAL A 51 2.71 14.03 13.89
N THR A 52 2.88 14.87 12.88
CA THR A 52 2.12 14.80 11.64
C THR A 52 2.33 13.46 10.94
N ALA A 53 3.57 12.99 10.83
CA ALA A 53 3.89 11.67 10.26
C ALA A 53 3.20 10.54 11.06
N GLY A 54 3.21 10.61 12.40
CA GLY A 54 2.53 9.64 13.25
C GLY A 54 1.02 9.58 12.98
N VAL A 55 0.37 10.75 12.89
CA VAL A 55 -1.07 10.83 12.57
C VAL A 55 -1.37 10.28 11.17
N PHE A 56 -0.51 10.60 10.18
CA PHE A 56 -0.65 10.06 8.82
C PHE A 56 -0.55 8.53 8.76
N THR A 57 0.16 7.91 9.69
CA THR A 57 0.36 6.45 9.71
C THR A 57 -0.85 5.70 10.25
N ILE A 58 -1.76 6.34 11.00
CA ILE A 58 -2.89 5.66 11.65
C ILE A 58 -3.83 5.02 10.62
N ALA A 59 -4.28 5.76 9.62
CA ALA A 59 -5.23 5.25 8.63
C ALA A 59 -4.66 4.09 7.79
N PRO A 60 -3.45 4.18 7.22
CA PRO A 60 -2.80 3.04 6.56
C PRO A 60 -2.58 1.84 7.50
N ALA A 61 -2.24 2.07 8.78
CA ALA A 61 -2.04 0.99 9.73
C ALA A 61 -3.34 0.20 9.98
N VAL A 62 -4.48 0.89 10.15
CA VAL A 62 -5.79 0.23 10.28
C VAL A 62 -6.13 -0.57 9.02
N ALA A 63 -5.90 0.01 7.83
CA ALA A 63 -6.11 -0.67 6.57
C ALA A 63 -5.25 -1.96 6.44
N ILE A 64 -3.98 -1.92 6.87
CA ILE A 64 -3.10 -3.09 6.88
C ILE A 64 -3.63 -4.17 7.84
N VAL A 65 -4.10 -3.81 9.03
CA VAL A 65 -4.66 -4.78 9.98
C VAL A 65 -5.89 -5.49 9.39
N ILE A 66 -6.80 -4.75 8.79
CA ILE A 66 -7.97 -5.31 8.11
C ILE A 66 -7.54 -6.23 6.96
N SER A 67 -6.54 -5.80 6.20
CA SER A 67 -5.97 -6.57 5.09
C SER A 67 -5.35 -7.90 5.54
N VAL A 68 -4.62 -7.89 6.67
CA VAL A 68 -4.05 -9.11 7.28
C VAL A 68 -5.18 -10.07 7.66
N ILE A 69 -6.23 -9.57 8.31
CA ILE A 69 -7.39 -10.39 8.72
C ILE A 69 -8.08 -10.99 7.50
N THR A 70 -8.27 -10.20 6.44
CA THR A 70 -8.91 -10.67 5.20
C THR A 70 -8.09 -11.77 4.53
N LEU A 71 -6.81 -11.54 4.28
CA LEU A 71 -5.94 -12.50 3.60
C LEU A 71 -5.59 -13.71 4.47
N SER A 72 -5.69 -13.59 5.81
CA SER A 72 -5.45 -14.71 6.73
C SER A 72 -6.51 -15.81 6.65
N LYS A 73 -7.70 -15.50 6.12
CA LYS A 73 -8.74 -16.51 5.85
C LYS A 73 -8.30 -17.51 4.79
N ASP A 74 -7.43 -17.09 3.88
CA ASP A 74 -6.99 -17.90 2.74
C ASP A 74 -5.62 -18.55 2.97
N LEU A 75 -4.67 -17.82 3.54
CA LEU A 75 -3.28 -18.26 3.68
C LEU A 75 -2.83 -18.51 5.12
N GLY A 76 -3.75 -18.46 6.10
CA GLY A 76 -3.38 -18.44 7.50
C GLY A 76 -2.76 -17.10 7.92
N LEU A 77 -2.56 -16.90 9.21
CA LEU A 77 -2.13 -15.60 9.75
C LEU A 77 -0.64 -15.28 9.52
N PRO A 78 0.33 -16.23 9.66
CA PRO A 78 1.75 -15.89 9.66
C PRO A 78 2.25 -15.25 8.36
N LEU A 79 1.84 -15.78 7.21
CA LEU A 79 2.32 -15.31 5.90
C LEU A 79 1.77 -13.92 5.55
N PRO A 80 0.45 -13.64 5.59
CA PRO A 80 -0.05 -12.28 5.38
C PRO A 80 0.49 -11.28 6.39
N TRP A 81 0.61 -11.65 7.66
CA TRP A 81 1.17 -10.76 8.67
C TRP A 81 2.60 -10.34 8.33
N LEU A 82 3.48 -11.29 8.00
CA LEU A 82 4.83 -10.99 7.58
C LEU A 82 4.87 -10.08 6.34
N ARG A 83 4.12 -10.44 5.31
CA ARG A 83 4.20 -9.77 4.01
C ARG A 83 3.62 -8.37 4.03
N LEU A 84 2.44 -8.18 4.60
CA LEU A 84 1.80 -6.86 4.68
C LEU A 84 2.50 -5.92 5.68
N SER A 85 3.21 -6.46 6.68
CA SER A 85 3.97 -5.65 7.64
C SER A 85 5.32 -5.17 7.09
N VAL A 86 5.90 -5.87 6.10
CA VAL A 86 7.27 -5.60 5.65
C VAL A 86 7.32 -4.98 4.25
N VAL A 87 6.68 -5.58 3.26
CA VAL A 87 6.87 -5.21 1.85
C VAL A 87 5.56 -5.11 1.08
N GLY A 88 4.55 -5.89 1.43
CA GLY A 88 3.37 -6.10 0.60
C GLY A 88 2.30 -5.01 0.71
N SER A 89 1.39 -5.01 -0.26
CA SER A 89 0.10 -4.33 -0.20
C SER A 89 -1.01 -5.36 -0.42
N LEU A 90 -2.19 -5.13 0.17
CA LEU A 90 -3.32 -6.07 0.04
C LEU A 90 -3.60 -6.41 -1.42
N SER A 91 -3.75 -5.39 -2.26
CA SER A 91 -4.09 -5.57 -3.68
C SER A 91 -3.09 -6.45 -4.41
N TYR A 92 -1.81 -6.17 -4.21
CA TYR A 92 -0.74 -6.94 -4.86
C TYR A 92 -0.66 -8.38 -4.34
N GLU A 93 -0.70 -8.56 -3.02
CA GLU A 93 -0.57 -9.87 -2.39
C GLU A 93 -1.77 -10.77 -2.72
N THR A 94 -2.98 -10.19 -2.74
CA THR A 94 -4.19 -10.93 -3.13
C THR A 94 -4.11 -11.39 -4.58
N ILE A 95 -3.74 -10.52 -5.52
CA ILE A 95 -3.60 -10.89 -6.93
C ILE A 95 -2.54 -11.97 -7.12
N ALA A 96 -1.40 -11.85 -6.44
CA ALA A 96 -0.34 -12.85 -6.54
C ALA A 96 -0.77 -14.21 -5.97
N ALA A 97 -1.48 -14.20 -4.84
CA ALA A 97 -2.02 -15.41 -4.22
C ALA A 97 -3.10 -16.08 -5.10
N THR A 98 -4.10 -15.31 -5.54
CA THR A 98 -5.19 -15.84 -6.38
C THR A 98 -4.67 -16.38 -7.71
N ASN A 99 -3.70 -15.72 -8.34
CA ASN A 99 -3.09 -16.25 -9.57
C ASN A 99 -2.33 -17.56 -9.33
N ALA A 100 -1.60 -17.66 -8.20
CA ALA A 100 -0.90 -18.89 -7.85
C ALA A 100 -1.88 -20.04 -7.54
N GLU A 101 -2.95 -19.76 -6.80
CA GLU A 101 -4.01 -20.73 -6.48
C GLU A 101 -4.75 -21.19 -7.72
N SER A 102 -5.17 -20.25 -8.58
CA SER A 102 -5.84 -20.56 -9.85
C SER A 102 -4.98 -21.42 -10.77
N ALA A 103 -3.67 -21.14 -10.85
CA ALA A 103 -2.72 -21.93 -11.63
C ALA A 103 -2.56 -23.37 -11.11
N MET A 104 -2.83 -23.60 -9.83
CA MET A 104 -2.83 -24.93 -9.20
C MET A 104 -4.22 -25.59 -9.17
N GLY A 105 -5.25 -24.96 -9.77
CA GLY A 105 -6.64 -25.45 -9.75
C GLY A 105 -7.32 -25.34 -8.39
N LEU A 106 -6.84 -24.44 -7.52
CA LEU A 106 -7.43 -24.17 -6.22
C LEU A 106 -8.38 -22.97 -6.29
N THR A 107 -9.39 -22.98 -5.42
CA THR A 107 -10.29 -21.83 -5.24
C THR A 107 -9.85 -21.00 -4.05
N PHE A 108 -9.80 -19.70 -4.23
CA PHE A 108 -9.51 -18.73 -3.16
C PHE A 108 -10.50 -18.93 -1.99
N GLY A 109 -10.00 -18.92 -0.76
CA GLY A 109 -10.83 -19.09 0.44
C GLY A 109 -10.84 -20.49 1.07
N GLN A 110 -10.06 -21.45 0.58
CA GLN A 110 -10.03 -22.83 1.10
C GLN A 110 -8.74 -23.17 1.85
N VAL A 111 -8.46 -22.44 2.95
CA VAL A 111 -7.26 -22.64 3.80
C VAL A 111 -7.07 -24.08 4.28
N SER A 112 -8.16 -24.77 4.57
CA SER A 112 -8.13 -26.14 5.13
C SER A 112 -7.65 -27.21 4.14
N ALA A 113 -7.56 -26.88 2.86
CA ALA A 113 -7.19 -27.82 1.80
C ALA A 113 -5.75 -27.66 1.30
N LEU A 114 -4.98 -26.66 1.77
CA LEU A 114 -3.62 -26.40 1.30
C LEU A 114 -2.64 -27.44 1.81
N THR A 115 -1.93 -28.07 0.88
CA THR A 115 -0.76 -28.89 1.21
C THR A 115 0.48 -28.02 1.47
N ALA A 116 1.47 -28.56 2.17
CA ALA A 116 2.73 -27.85 2.41
C ALA A 116 3.41 -27.36 1.11
N SER A 117 3.37 -28.18 0.07
CA SER A 117 3.94 -27.85 -1.24
C SER A 117 3.22 -26.68 -1.89
N GLN A 118 1.88 -26.68 -1.91
CA GLN A 118 1.07 -25.59 -2.46
C GLN A 118 1.29 -24.27 -1.71
N TYR A 119 1.31 -24.32 -0.39
CA TYR A 119 1.59 -23.16 0.46
C TYR A 119 2.96 -22.52 0.16
N VAL A 120 4.01 -23.35 0.06
CA VAL A 120 5.34 -22.90 -0.28
C VAL A 120 5.39 -22.32 -1.70
N THR A 121 4.67 -22.93 -2.65
CA THR A 121 4.58 -22.41 -4.03
C THR A 121 3.92 -21.03 -4.06
N ILE A 122 2.81 -20.84 -3.36
CA ILE A 122 2.16 -19.51 -3.25
C ILE A 122 3.14 -18.49 -2.66
N ALA A 123 3.81 -18.82 -1.55
CA ALA A 123 4.78 -17.93 -0.91
C ALA A 123 5.94 -17.56 -1.85
N TRP A 124 6.44 -18.49 -2.66
CA TRP A 124 7.47 -18.24 -3.66
C TRP A 124 6.97 -17.36 -4.80
N VAL A 125 5.80 -17.61 -5.36
CA VAL A 125 5.20 -16.78 -6.43
C VAL A 125 5.03 -15.34 -5.95
N MET A 126 4.45 -15.16 -4.76
CA MET A 126 4.30 -13.84 -4.14
C MET A 126 5.66 -13.14 -3.95
N THR A 127 6.71 -13.88 -3.59
CA THR A 127 8.04 -13.31 -3.32
C THR A 127 8.77 -12.95 -4.61
N ILE A 128 8.82 -13.85 -5.59
CA ILE A 128 9.55 -13.64 -6.85
C ILE A 128 8.94 -12.49 -7.63
N SER A 129 7.61 -12.39 -7.67
CA SER A 129 6.95 -11.31 -8.42
C SER A 129 7.25 -9.93 -7.86
N ILE A 130 7.38 -9.75 -6.54
CA ILE A 130 7.75 -8.46 -5.95
C ILE A 130 9.24 -8.16 -6.10
N MET A 131 10.08 -9.20 -6.04
CA MET A 131 11.53 -9.07 -6.22
C MET A 131 11.91 -8.51 -7.58
N LEU A 132 11.21 -8.90 -8.65
CA LEU A 132 11.43 -8.34 -9.98
C LEU A 132 11.33 -6.81 -9.99
N GLY A 133 10.30 -6.24 -9.36
CA GLY A 133 10.14 -4.79 -9.23
C GLY A 133 11.27 -4.13 -8.44
N ILE A 134 11.64 -4.73 -7.29
CA ILE A 134 12.69 -4.20 -6.41
C ILE A 134 14.05 -4.15 -7.10
N TRP A 135 14.38 -5.14 -7.94
CA TRP A 135 15.64 -5.16 -8.69
C TRP A 135 15.58 -4.29 -9.95
N LEU A 136 14.47 -4.28 -10.66
CA LEU A 136 14.30 -3.58 -11.92
C LEU A 136 14.33 -2.05 -11.74
N VAL A 137 13.65 -1.54 -10.69
CA VAL A 137 13.53 -0.10 -10.45
C VAL A 137 14.89 0.59 -10.24
N PRO A 138 15.82 0.11 -9.40
CA PRO A 138 17.15 0.73 -9.28
C PRO A 138 17.98 0.67 -10.54
N LEU A 139 17.85 -0.39 -11.34
CA LEU A 139 18.62 -0.59 -12.58
C LEU A 139 18.15 0.35 -13.71
N ILE A 140 16.83 0.45 -13.89
CA ILE A 140 16.23 1.22 -14.99
C ILE A 140 15.89 2.64 -14.57
N GLY A 141 15.57 2.86 -13.29
CA GLY A 141 15.08 4.13 -12.75
C GLY A 141 16.02 5.30 -13.03
N LYS A 142 17.34 5.11 -12.90
CA LYS A 142 18.34 6.14 -13.25
C LYS A 142 18.25 6.58 -14.71
N LYS A 143 18.07 5.64 -15.64
CA LYS A 143 17.95 5.95 -17.08
C LYS A 143 16.63 6.64 -17.38
N LEU A 144 15.54 6.16 -16.76
CA LEU A 144 14.22 6.73 -16.91
C LEU A 144 14.16 8.16 -16.36
N GLN A 145 14.65 8.36 -15.15
CA GLN A 145 14.73 9.67 -14.50
C GLN A 145 15.62 10.64 -15.28
N GLY A 146 16.77 10.19 -15.77
CA GLY A 146 17.64 10.99 -16.64
C GLY A 146 16.98 11.37 -17.96
N GLY A 147 16.15 10.51 -18.53
CA GLY A 147 15.33 10.81 -19.71
C GLY A 147 14.26 11.87 -19.42
N MET A 148 13.52 11.72 -18.33
CA MET A 148 12.51 12.69 -17.89
C MET A 148 13.14 14.06 -17.61
N THR A 149 14.25 14.11 -16.88
CA THR A 149 14.97 15.36 -16.58
C THR A 149 15.49 16.05 -17.86
N LYS A 150 15.91 15.29 -18.88
CA LYS A 150 16.30 15.87 -20.18
C LYS A 150 15.11 16.51 -20.91
N ILE A 151 13.94 15.90 -20.85
CA ILE A 151 12.70 16.46 -21.44
C ILE A 151 12.29 17.71 -20.68
N GLU A 152 12.29 17.68 -19.36
CA GLU A 152 11.96 18.79 -18.47
C GLU A 152 12.90 19.99 -18.68
N ASN A 153 14.22 19.72 -18.80
CA ASN A 153 15.21 20.77 -19.06
C ASN A 153 15.13 21.36 -20.46
N ARG A 154 14.57 20.63 -21.42
CA ARG A 154 14.38 21.13 -22.79
C ARG A 154 13.11 21.95 -22.92
N ASP A 155 12.04 21.53 -22.30
CA ASP A 155 10.76 22.22 -22.23
C ASP A 155 10.00 21.77 -20.97
N LYS A 156 9.95 22.64 -19.97
CA LYS A 156 9.30 22.39 -18.68
C LYS A 156 7.83 21.96 -18.84
N ARG A 157 7.13 22.54 -19.83
CA ARG A 157 5.72 22.24 -20.09
C ARG A 157 5.52 20.78 -20.51
N TRP A 158 6.41 20.23 -21.34
CA TRP A 158 6.36 18.81 -21.73
C TRP A 158 6.73 17.87 -20.58
N GLY A 159 7.66 18.26 -19.69
CA GLY A 159 7.98 17.53 -18.48
C GLY A 159 6.77 17.41 -17.56
N ASP A 160 6.07 18.51 -17.31
CA ASP A 160 4.87 18.55 -16.47
C ASP A 160 3.71 17.72 -17.09
N ILE A 161 3.51 17.80 -18.40
CA ILE A 161 2.49 17.00 -19.12
C ILE A 161 2.82 15.50 -19.01
N LEU A 162 4.07 15.11 -19.26
CA LEU A 162 4.48 13.71 -19.21
C LEU A 162 4.33 13.15 -17.79
N SER A 163 4.77 13.90 -16.78
CA SER A 163 4.64 13.50 -15.37
C SER A 163 3.18 13.32 -14.97
N SER A 164 2.32 14.28 -15.35
CA SER A 164 0.89 14.22 -15.07
C SER A 164 0.22 13.06 -15.82
N ALA A 165 0.57 12.82 -17.07
CA ALA A 165 0.03 11.74 -17.87
C ALA A 165 0.42 10.36 -17.29
N LEU A 166 1.67 10.18 -16.85
CA LEU A 166 2.12 8.96 -16.17
C LEU A 166 1.37 8.73 -14.86
N PHE A 167 1.18 9.79 -14.07
CA PHE A 167 0.46 9.70 -12.80
C PHE A 167 -1.03 9.35 -13.01
N ILE A 168 -1.69 10.00 -13.94
CA ILE A 168 -3.10 9.71 -14.30
C ILE A 168 -3.22 8.30 -14.88
N GLY A 169 -2.29 7.89 -15.75
CA GLY A 169 -2.25 6.55 -16.32
C GLY A 169 -2.08 5.46 -15.25
N MET A 170 -1.23 5.70 -14.26
CA MET A 170 -1.07 4.79 -13.12
C MET A 170 -2.36 4.68 -12.30
N ILE A 171 -3.01 5.80 -11.97
CA ILE A 171 -4.29 5.80 -11.25
C ILE A 171 -5.36 5.04 -12.06
N ALA A 172 -5.46 5.31 -13.37
CA ALA A 172 -6.43 4.65 -14.24
C ALA A 172 -6.19 3.14 -14.34
N ALA A 173 -4.93 2.70 -14.40
CA ALA A 173 -4.57 1.29 -14.41
C ALA A 173 -4.95 0.58 -13.10
N PHE A 174 -4.69 1.21 -11.95
CA PHE A 174 -5.11 0.69 -10.65
C PHE A 174 -6.63 0.60 -10.53
N LEU A 175 -7.35 1.63 -10.97
CA LEU A 175 -8.81 1.63 -10.97
C LEU A 175 -9.37 0.51 -11.84
N GLY A 176 -8.88 0.40 -13.08
CA GLY A 176 -9.44 -0.53 -14.05
C GLY A 176 -9.08 -1.99 -13.78
N TYR A 177 -7.91 -2.26 -13.20
CA TYR A 177 -7.42 -3.62 -13.05
C TYR A 177 -7.50 -4.16 -11.60
N VAL A 178 -7.29 -3.30 -10.60
CA VAL A 178 -7.19 -3.74 -9.20
C VAL A 178 -8.48 -3.49 -8.44
N PHE A 179 -9.14 -2.36 -8.69
CA PHE A 179 -10.29 -1.94 -7.89
C PHE A 179 -11.65 -2.13 -8.56
N CYS A 180 -11.71 -2.22 -9.90
CA CYS A 180 -12.94 -2.51 -10.62
C CYS A 180 -12.97 -3.95 -11.08
N ASP A 181 -13.92 -4.71 -10.59
CA ASP A 181 -14.26 -6.01 -11.18
C ASP A 181 -15.42 -5.82 -12.18
N PHE A 182 -15.04 -5.58 -13.44
CA PHE A 182 -16.02 -5.41 -14.51
C PHE A 182 -16.88 -6.67 -14.73
N GLY A 183 -16.36 -7.85 -14.40
CA GLY A 183 -17.11 -9.10 -14.52
C GLY A 183 -18.32 -9.13 -13.60
N THR A 184 -18.17 -8.75 -12.34
CA THR A 184 -19.26 -8.72 -11.35
C THR A 184 -20.28 -7.64 -11.66
N ILE A 185 -19.84 -6.48 -12.16
CA ILE A 185 -20.73 -5.37 -12.54
C ILE A 185 -21.68 -5.78 -13.66
N PHE A 186 -21.19 -6.47 -14.68
CA PHE A 186 -22.01 -6.94 -15.81
C PHE A 186 -22.98 -8.05 -15.41
N HIS A 187 -22.76 -8.74 -14.29
CA HIS A 187 -23.68 -9.74 -13.75
C HIS A 187 -24.70 -9.17 -12.74
N GLY A 188 -24.73 -7.84 -12.58
CA GLY A 188 -25.73 -7.15 -11.74
C GLY A 188 -25.38 -7.08 -10.27
N ASP A 189 -24.14 -7.36 -9.87
CA ASP A 189 -23.66 -7.21 -8.51
C ASP A 189 -22.91 -5.87 -8.35
N PRO A 190 -23.45 -4.90 -7.57
CA PRO A 190 -22.83 -3.60 -7.39
C PRO A 190 -21.55 -3.61 -6.55
N SER A 191 -21.18 -4.73 -5.94
CA SER A 191 -19.99 -4.86 -5.08
C SER A 191 -18.69 -4.46 -5.78
N GLY A 192 -18.58 -4.71 -7.09
CA GLY A 192 -17.43 -4.30 -7.91
C GLY A 192 -17.26 -2.78 -8.07
N LEU A 193 -18.29 -1.98 -7.73
CA LEU A 193 -18.22 -0.50 -7.78
C LEU A 193 -17.85 0.14 -6.44
N ILE A 194 -17.89 -0.60 -5.34
CA ILE A 194 -17.59 -0.06 -4.00
C ILE A 194 -16.25 0.67 -3.95
N PRO A 195 -15.12 0.13 -4.48
CA PRO A 195 -13.84 0.83 -4.47
C PRO A 195 -13.86 2.15 -5.25
N VAL A 196 -14.61 2.19 -6.35
CA VAL A 196 -14.77 3.42 -7.17
C VAL A 196 -15.58 4.48 -6.40
N CYS A 197 -16.66 4.09 -5.74
CA CYS A 197 -17.45 4.98 -4.91
C CYS A 197 -16.62 5.56 -3.75
N VAL A 198 -15.85 4.73 -3.05
CA VAL A 198 -14.94 5.15 -1.99
C VAL A 198 -13.91 6.15 -2.52
N MET A 199 -13.35 5.91 -3.69
CA MET A 199 -12.39 6.81 -4.32
C MET A 199 -13.04 8.17 -4.65
N VAL A 200 -14.23 8.17 -5.25
CA VAL A 200 -14.96 9.42 -5.58
C VAL A 200 -15.27 10.20 -4.32
N VAL A 201 -15.77 9.55 -3.26
CA VAL A 201 -16.05 10.20 -1.97
C VAL A 201 -14.76 10.80 -1.38
N SER A 202 -13.66 10.05 -1.37
CA SER A 202 -12.37 10.53 -0.89
C SER A 202 -11.86 11.73 -1.70
N ALA A 203 -12.02 11.70 -3.02
CA ALA A 203 -11.65 12.81 -3.91
C ALA A 203 -12.48 14.07 -3.62
N VAL A 204 -13.79 13.92 -3.41
CA VAL A 204 -14.68 15.04 -3.05
C VAL A 204 -14.26 15.64 -1.70
N ILE A 205 -13.99 14.82 -0.68
CA ILE A 205 -13.54 15.28 0.63
C ILE A 205 -12.23 16.05 0.48
N MET A 206 -11.28 15.52 -0.28
CA MET A 206 -9.99 16.16 -0.54
C MET A 206 -10.16 17.51 -1.24
N ALA A 207 -11.05 17.59 -2.25
CA ALA A 207 -11.38 18.82 -2.95
C ALA A 207 -12.01 19.86 -2.00
N MET A 208 -12.93 19.43 -1.14
CA MET A 208 -13.53 20.29 -0.12
C MET A 208 -12.49 20.85 0.86
N CYS A 209 -11.59 20.00 1.37
CA CYS A 209 -10.49 20.44 2.22
C CYS A 209 -9.58 21.46 1.50
N GLY A 210 -9.27 21.23 0.22
CA GLY A 210 -8.51 22.15 -0.61
C GLY A 210 -9.19 23.51 -0.81
N LEU A 211 -10.50 23.50 -1.05
CA LEU A 211 -11.30 24.73 -1.18
C LEU A 211 -11.40 25.51 0.14
N ILE A 212 -11.58 24.81 1.28
CA ILE A 212 -11.61 25.41 2.61
C ILE A 212 -10.24 26.05 2.90
N MET A 213 -9.14 25.34 2.64
CA MET A 213 -7.79 25.87 2.82
C MET A 213 -7.55 27.14 1.98
N LYS A 214 -8.00 27.11 0.72
CA LYS A 214 -7.86 28.28 -0.19
C LYS A 214 -8.69 29.49 0.28
N LYS A 215 -9.87 29.26 0.88
CA LYS A 215 -10.82 30.30 1.25
C LYS A 215 -10.56 30.89 2.66
N THR A 216 -10.14 30.04 3.61
CA THR A 216 -9.95 30.41 5.02
C THR A 216 -8.48 30.54 5.42
N GLY A 217 -7.52 30.09 4.59
CA GLY A 217 -6.11 30.13 4.94
C GLY A 217 -5.70 29.18 6.07
N TRP A 218 -6.56 28.24 6.44
CA TRP A 218 -6.29 27.29 7.52
C TRP A 218 -5.35 26.17 7.06
N HIS A 219 -4.07 26.37 7.22
CA HIS A 219 -3.02 25.38 6.86
C HIS A 219 -3.18 24.04 7.61
N TRP A 220 -3.77 24.05 8.81
CA TRP A 220 -4.06 22.84 9.57
C TRP A 220 -4.97 21.88 8.80
N VAL A 221 -5.98 22.38 8.08
CA VAL A 221 -6.86 21.56 7.27
C VAL A 221 -6.10 20.86 6.15
N GLY A 222 -5.10 21.53 5.56
CA GLY A 222 -4.20 20.94 4.56
C GLY A 222 -3.34 19.80 5.14
N ASP A 223 -2.81 20.01 6.35
CA ASP A 223 -1.95 19.01 7.03
C ASP A 223 -2.72 17.71 7.35
N TYR A 224 -4.03 17.78 7.59
CA TYR A 224 -4.86 16.61 7.95
C TYR A 224 -5.85 16.16 6.86
N ALA A 225 -5.87 16.82 5.70
CA ALA A 225 -6.80 16.50 4.61
C ALA A 225 -6.70 15.05 4.15
N LEU A 226 -5.49 14.51 4.02
CA LEU A 226 -5.27 13.16 3.55
C LEU A 226 -5.74 12.10 4.57
N PRO A 227 -5.38 12.13 5.86
CA PRO A 227 -5.93 11.22 6.86
C PRO A 227 -7.46 11.30 6.95
N MET A 228 -8.02 12.50 6.90
CA MET A 228 -9.48 12.69 6.95
C MET A 228 -10.17 12.07 5.73
N SER A 229 -9.64 12.29 4.53
CA SER A 229 -10.21 11.73 3.31
C SER A 229 -10.14 10.20 3.29
N LEU A 230 -9.05 9.61 3.82
CA LEU A 230 -8.91 8.15 3.95
C LEU A 230 -9.93 7.57 4.94
N ILE A 231 -10.02 8.12 6.16
CA ILE A 231 -10.93 7.61 7.19
C ILE A 231 -12.39 7.74 6.75
N LEU A 232 -12.78 8.91 6.25
CA LEU A 232 -14.15 9.15 5.79
C LEU A 232 -14.48 8.37 4.52
N GLY A 233 -13.52 8.22 3.61
CA GLY A 233 -13.65 7.36 2.43
C GLY A 233 -13.88 5.89 2.82
N MET A 234 -13.10 5.35 3.76
CA MET A 234 -13.30 3.99 4.28
C MET A 234 -14.66 3.85 4.99
N ALA A 235 -15.06 4.83 5.77
CA ALA A 235 -16.36 4.83 6.44
C ALA A 235 -17.54 4.84 5.45
N SER A 236 -17.40 5.45 4.30
CA SER A 236 -18.42 5.46 3.25
C SER A 236 -18.65 4.09 2.59
N ALA A 237 -17.75 3.14 2.76
CA ALA A 237 -17.92 1.77 2.27
C ALA A 237 -18.88 0.92 3.13
N ILE A 238 -19.17 1.34 4.38
CA ILE A 238 -20.01 0.58 5.33
C ILE A 238 -21.49 0.52 4.90
N PRO A 239 -22.10 1.61 4.41
CA PRO A 239 -23.52 1.61 4.03
C PRO A 239 -23.81 1.10 2.61
N ILE A 240 -22.80 0.77 1.80
CA ILE A 240 -22.93 0.26 0.44
C ILE A 240 -22.76 -1.25 0.43
#